data_2f1122062b08498bc6c112134a29bc0a
#
_entry.id   2f1122062b08498bc6c112134a29bc0a
#
_cell.length_a   1.000
_cell.length_b   1.000
_cell.length_c   1.000
_cell.angle_alpha   90.00
_cell.angle_beta   90.00
_cell.angle_gamma   90.00
#
_symmetry.space_group_name_H-M   'P 1'
#
loop_
_entity.id
_entity.type
_entity.pdbx_description
1 polymer ?
#
loop_
_entity_poly.entity_id
_entity_poly.type
_entity_poly.pdbx_seq_one_letter_code
_entity_poly.pdbx_strand_id
1 'polypeptide(L)'
;MKIFPTAFTIICLLFIMTVDSHAARENISSCLICHNRMSGKVTLQSGQEIDLRIDASKFQASVHGFLACTECHKKFDENPHVKPSEKVPADIMKISEEIKSKAKIDPVAYSACYSCHEDIYKQVLSSPHGKNITVKHKPDGALCLDCHGSPHYIVKTDNPGSHVNRKNVVETCARCHGNRNLAVKYKMGEDVLVSYNESFHGKKYHLGDRKAPTCISCHGYHDIKRVDNPASPVFGLNKIQTCGKCHKGANEKFVAAFTHKPAGPIPRITQVTLIILTLSVFIFIVSHVILEAYAEIRDAIFRKKRRTEKDESENECI
;
A
#
# COMPACT_ATOMS: atom_id res chain seq x y z
N MET A 1 6.49 -62.31 10.53
CA MET A 1 6.48 -61.37 11.69
C MET A 1 7.45 -60.24 11.41
N LYS A 2 6.98 -59.14 10.78
CA LYS A 2 7.78 -57.95 10.48
C LYS A 2 7.04 -56.76 11.17
N ILE A 3 7.55 -56.35 12.32
CA ILE A 3 6.98 -55.29 13.15
C ILE A 3 8.04 -54.19 13.32
N PHE A 4 7.74 -53.01 12.75
CA PHE A 4 8.06 -51.65 13.13
C PHE A 4 9.52 -51.13 13.18
N PRO A 5 9.93 -50.34 12.15
CA PRO A 5 10.80 -49.20 12.40
C PRO A 5 10.10 -47.82 12.26
N THR A 6 8.82 -47.76 11.84
CA THR A 6 8.19 -46.47 11.47
C THR A 6 7.75 -45.58 12.65
N ALA A 7 7.38 -46.16 13.77
CA ALA A 7 6.93 -45.37 14.93
C ALA A 7 8.06 -44.63 15.64
N PHE A 8 9.25 -45.23 15.72
CA PHE A 8 10.41 -44.60 16.38
C PHE A 8 10.97 -43.43 15.57
N THR A 9 10.97 -43.54 14.23
CA THR A 9 11.44 -42.46 13.34
C THR A 9 10.52 -41.25 13.36
N ILE A 10 9.18 -41.46 13.46
CA ILE A 10 8.20 -40.36 13.57
C ILE A 10 8.32 -39.67 14.93
N ILE A 11 8.55 -40.40 16.02
CA ILE A 11 8.72 -39.80 17.35
C ILE A 11 10.03 -38.96 17.41
N CYS A 12 11.14 -39.42 16.83
CA CYS A 12 12.36 -38.65 16.74
C CYS A 12 12.20 -37.37 15.88
N LEU A 13 11.49 -37.44 14.75
CA LEU A 13 11.20 -36.27 13.93
C LEU A 13 10.32 -35.25 14.63
N LEU A 14 9.31 -35.67 15.38
CA LEU A 14 8.47 -34.80 16.20
C LEU A 14 9.26 -34.15 17.35
N PHE A 15 10.22 -34.86 17.94
CA PHE A 15 11.05 -34.34 19.01
C PHE A 15 12.06 -33.29 18.52
N ILE A 16 12.63 -33.45 17.31
CA ILE A 16 13.52 -32.47 16.67
C ILE A 16 12.77 -31.19 16.37
N MET A 17 11.52 -31.25 15.84
CA MET A 17 10.70 -30.08 15.55
C MET A 17 10.29 -29.31 16.82
N THR A 18 10.16 -29.96 17.97
CA THR A 18 9.79 -29.29 19.22
C THR A 18 10.96 -28.60 19.90
N VAL A 19 12.19 -29.09 19.74
CA VAL A 19 13.41 -28.50 20.35
C VAL A 19 13.74 -27.17 19.66
N ASP A 20 13.68 -27.11 18.32
CA ASP A 20 13.96 -25.87 17.56
C ASP A 20 12.95 -24.77 17.87
N SER A 21 11.67 -25.14 18.03
CA SER A 21 10.64 -24.15 18.38
C SER A 21 10.76 -23.62 19.82
N HIS A 22 11.36 -24.38 20.72
CA HIS A 22 11.56 -23.98 22.12
C HIS A 22 12.75 -23.02 22.25
N ALA A 23 13.87 -23.34 21.61
CA ALA A 23 15.07 -22.48 21.57
C ALA A 23 14.76 -21.12 20.89
N ALA A 24 14.01 -21.12 19.80
CA ALA A 24 13.57 -19.89 19.14
C ALA A 24 12.69 -19.01 20.05
N ARG A 25 11.78 -19.62 20.81
CA ARG A 25 10.93 -18.89 21.78
C ARG A 25 11.72 -18.30 22.94
N GLU A 26 12.71 -18.99 23.46
CA GLU A 26 13.58 -18.47 24.54
C GLU A 26 14.40 -17.28 24.04
N ASN A 27 14.97 -17.36 22.85
CA ASN A 27 15.73 -16.26 22.25
C ASN A 27 14.86 -15.02 21.99
N ILE A 28 13.63 -15.19 21.49
CA ILE A 28 12.68 -14.09 21.30
C ILE A 28 12.36 -13.44 22.65
N SER A 29 12.11 -14.19 23.69
CA SER A 29 11.72 -13.66 25.01
C SER A 29 12.84 -12.88 25.66
N SER A 30 14.10 -13.32 25.56
CA SER A 30 15.24 -12.65 26.16
C SER A 30 15.47 -11.25 25.57
N CYS A 31 15.42 -11.10 24.25
CA CYS A 31 15.56 -9.80 23.59
C CYS A 31 14.40 -8.86 23.93
N LEU A 32 13.16 -9.36 23.93
CA LEU A 32 11.97 -8.58 24.18
C LEU A 32 11.79 -8.14 25.63
N ILE A 33 12.52 -8.73 26.62
CA ILE A 33 12.56 -8.23 27.99
C ILE A 33 12.94 -6.74 28.01
N CYS A 34 13.94 -6.35 27.21
CA CYS A 34 14.38 -4.97 27.08
C CYS A 34 13.67 -4.25 25.92
N HIS A 35 13.70 -4.80 24.71
CA HIS A 35 13.20 -4.11 23.51
C HIS A 35 11.70 -3.84 23.51
N ASN A 36 10.88 -4.59 24.24
CA ASN A 36 9.46 -4.28 24.38
C ASN A 36 9.16 -3.10 25.33
N ARG A 37 10.12 -2.76 26.21
CA ARG A 37 9.96 -1.73 27.24
C ARG A 37 10.82 -0.49 27.02
N MET A 38 11.75 -0.54 26.06
CA MET A 38 12.66 0.57 25.79
C MET A 38 11.86 1.80 25.35
N SER A 39 12.16 2.93 25.94
CA SER A 39 11.72 4.26 25.51
C SER A 39 12.94 5.00 24.94
N GLY A 40 13.46 4.55 23.83
CA GLY A 40 14.67 5.14 23.25
C GLY A 40 14.53 5.29 21.75
N LYS A 41 15.00 6.43 21.25
CA LYS A 41 15.18 6.66 19.82
C LYS A 41 16.65 6.83 19.55
N VAL A 42 17.15 6.26 18.47
CA VAL A 42 18.49 6.51 17.95
C VAL A 42 18.37 7.45 16.77
N THR A 43 19.06 8.58 16.88
CA THR A 43 19.17 9.51 15.74
C THR A 43 20.33 9.07 14.88
N LEU A 44 20.06 8.75 13.63
CA LEU A 44 21.08 8.38 12.67
C LEU A 44 21.83 9.63 12.16
N GLN A 45 23.01 9.46 11.56
CA GLN A 45 23.79 10.59 10.97
C GLN A 45 22.99 11.40 9.95
N SER A 46 22.00 10.80 9.33
CA SER A 46 21.06 11.47 8.40
C SER A 46 19.96 12.29 9.11
N GLY A 47 19.96 12.33 10.46
CA GLY A 47 18.93 13.03 11.24
C GLY A 47 17.61 12.27 11.44
N GLN A 48 17.46 11.03 10.93
CA GLN A 48 16.23 10.24 11.17
C GLN A 48 16.28 9.59 12.55
N GLU A 49 15.18 9.62 13.23
CA GLU A 49 15.00 8.87 14.47
C GLU A 49 14.49 7.46 14.17
N ILE A 50 15.11 6.48 14.78
CA ILE A 50 14.65 5.08 14.80
C ILE A 50 14.21 4.76 16.22
N ASP A 51 12.98 4.30 16.36
CA ASP A 51 12.51 3.75 17.63
C ASP A 51 13.13 2.37 17.85
N LEU A 52 13.78 2.19 19.00
CA LEU A 52 14.39 0.93 19.40
C LEU A 52 13.39 -0.03 20.04
N ARG A 53 12.18 0.44 20.30
CA ARG A 53 11.12 -0.38 20.85
C ARG A 53 10.56 -1.35 19.81
N ILE A 54 10.49 -2.60 20.20
CA ILE A 54 9.78 -3.65 19.45
C ILE A 54 8.50 -4.00 20.20
N ASP A 55 7.36 -3.75 19.58
CA ASP A 55 6.08 -4.20 20.08
C ASP A 55 5.99 -5.73 19.95
N ALA A 56 6.10 -6.41 21.09
CA ALA A 56 6.15 -7.86 21.13
C ALA A 56 4.89 -8.52 20.55
N SER A 57 3.73 -7.93 20.77
CA SER A 57 2.45 -8.48 20.28
C SER A 57 2.35 -8.36 18.76
N LYS A 58 2.76 -7.23 18.20
CA LYS A 58 2.80 -7.02 16.75
C LYS A 58 3.86 -7.89 16.08
N PHE A 59 5.04 -8.05 16.72
CA PHE A 59 6.07 -8.94 16.20
C PHE A 59 5.57 -10.39 16.16
N GLN A 60 5.00 -10.89 17.25
CA GLN A 60 4.46 -12.26 17.31
C GLN A 60 3.32 -12.50 16.31
N ALA A 61 2.53 -11.48 16.00
CA ALA A 61 1.48 -11.54 14.99
C ALA A 61 2.00 -11.39 13.55
N SER A 62 3.27 -11.03 13.36
CA SER A 62 3.89 -10.90 12.04
C SER A 62 4.16 -12.26 11.40
N VAL A 63 4.43 -12.25 10.08
CA VAL A 63 4.84 -13.47 9.36
C VAL A 63 6.19 -14.02 9.81
N HIS A 64 6.99 -13.21 10.49
CA HIS A 64 8.31 -13.56 11.06
C HIS A 64 8.27 -13.80 12.57
N GLY A 65 7.11 -13.71 13.20
CA GLY A 65 6.97 -13.78 14.65
C GLY A 65 7.37 -15.11 15.31
N PHE A 66 7.65 -16.13 14.50
CA PHE A 66 8.16 -17.43 14.96
C PHE A 66 9.69 -17.55 14.87
N LEU A 67 10.36 -16.60 14.18
CA LEU A 67 11.81 -16.60 14.00
C LEU A 67 12.52 -16.03 15.24
N ALA A 68 13.67 -16.59 15.59
CA ALA A 68 14.54 -15.98 16.57
C ALA A 68 15.12 -14.64 16.04
N CYS A 69 15.33 -13.69 16.94
CA CYS A 69 15.90 -12.38 16.55
C CYS A 69 17.25 -12.53 15.84
N THR A 70 18.05 -13.50 16.25
CA THR A 70 19.37 -13.82 15.70
C THR A 70 19.32 -14.43 14.29
N GLU A 71 18.17 -14.89 13.82
CA GLU A 71 18.02 -15.33 12.42
C GLU A 71 18.23 -14.18 11.42
N CYS A 72 17.83 -12.99 11.80
CA CYS A 72 18.02 -11.77 11.02
C CYS A 72 19.24 -10.96 11.54
N HIS A 73 19.39 -10.87 12.84
CA HIS A 73 20.46 -10.14 13.52
C HIS A 73 21.64 -11.08 13.82
N LYS A 74 22.24 -11.66 12.78
CA LYS A 74 23.24 -12.75 12.86
C LYS A 74 24.54 -12.39 13.60
N LYS A 75 24.82 -11.10 13.82
CA LYS A 75 26.01 -10.63 14.54
C LYS A 75 25.79 -10.51 16.04
N PHE A 76 24.58 -10.77 16.51
CA PHE A 76 24.24 -10.69 17.92
C PHE A 76 24.01 -12.09 18.46
N ASP A 77 24.81 -12.44 19.46
CA ASP A 77 24.63 -13.61 20.32
C ASP A 77 23.66 -13.28 21.48
N GLU A 78 23.64 -14.13 22.51
CA GLU A 78 22.71 -14.00 23.64
C GLU A 78 22.83 -12.67 24.40
N ASN A 79 23.97 -11.99 24.34
CA ASN A 79 24.18 -10.70 24.99
C ASN A 79 24.91 -9.70 24.10
N PRO A 80 24.24 -9.17 23.08
CA PRO A 80 24.83 -8.31 22.07
C PRO A 80 25.21 -6.91 22.56
N HIS A 81 24.83 -6.54 23.79
CA HIS A 81 25.06 -5.21 24.34
C HIS A 81 26.16 -5.23 25.38
N VAL A 82 27.29 -4.67 25.01
CA VAL A 82 28.34 -4.37 25.96
C VAL A 82 27.86 -3.20 26.82
N LYS A 83 27.75 -3.41 28.11
CA LYS A 83 27.37 -2.46 29.19
C LYS A 83 26.57 -1.17 28.82
N PRO A 84 25.56 -0.77 29.58
CA PRO A 84 24.71 0.41 29.29
C PRO A 84 25.45 1.75 29.16
N SER A 85 26.73 1.80 29.47
CA SER A 85 27.60 2.99 29.39
C SER A 85 28.35 3.13 28.06
N GLU A 86 28.34 2.11 27.21
CA GLU A 86 29.00 2.20 25.90
C GLU A 86 27.96 2.53 24.79
N LYS A 87 28.36 3.46 23.92
CA LYS A 87 27.55 3.91 22.77
C LYS A 87 27.06 2.71 21.97
N VAL A 88 25.82 2.80 21.47
CA VAL A 88 25.24 1.81 20.55
C VAL A 88 26.30 1.34 19.56
N PRO A 89 26.53 0.02 19.43
CA PRO A 89 27.59 -0.48 18.56
C PRO A 89 27.50 0.14 17.16
N ALA A 90 28.67 0.60 16.69
CA ALA A 90 28.78 1.26 15.38
C ALA A 90 28.17 0.42 14.22
N ASP A 91 28.11 -0.90 14.42
CA ASP A 91 27.53 -1.84 13.45
C ASP A 91 26.02 -1.72 13.31
N ILE A 92 25.27 -1.43 14.40
CA ILE A 92 23.81 -1.15 14.29
C ILE A 92 23.60 0.19 13.62
N MET A 93 24.39 1.19 13.98
CA MET A 93 24.37 2.49 13.34
C MET A 93 24.71 2.37 11.85
N LYS A 94 25.70 1.58 11.50
CA LYS A 94 26.15 1.33 10.13
C LYS A 94 25.10 0.60 9.30
N ILE A 95 24.46 -0.45 9.83
CA ILE A 95 23.35 -1.14 9.16
C ILE A 95 22.18 -0.18 8.89
N SER A 96 21.87 0.67 9.85
CA SER A 96 20.76 1.63 9.69
C SER A 96 21.11 2.78 8.77
N GLU A 97 22.36 3.20 8.68
CA GLU A 97 22.84 4.18 7.70
C GLU A 97 22.94 3.59 6.29
N GLU A 98 23.34 2.34 6.16
CA GLU A 98 23.32 1.60 4.91
C GLU A 98 21.90 1.40 4.39
N ILE A 99 20.93 1.10 5.26
CA ILE A 99 19.51 1.08 4.92
C ILE A 99 19.02 2.46 4.45
N LYS A 100 19.59 3.54 4.95
CA LYS A 100 19.20 4.90 4.57
C LYS A 100 19.94 5.46 3.36
N SER A 101 21.24 5.25 3.29
CA SER A 101 21.96 5.58 2.08
C SER A 101 21.78 4.47 1.05
N LYS A 102 20.59 4.13 0.64
CA LYS A 102 20.31 3.09 -0.37
C LYS A 102 21.36 3.01 -1.50
N ALA A 103 22.15 4.06 -1.67
CA ALA A 103 23.30 4.14 -2.57
C ALA A 103 24.50 3.29 -2.16
N LYS A 104 24.59 2.86 -0.90
CA LYS A 104 25.69 2.05 -0.35
C LYS A 104 25.26 0.67 0.12
N ILE A 105 24.03 0.24 -0.20
CA ILE A 105 23.58 -1.09 0.17
C ILE A 105 24.36 -2.10 -0.66
N ASP A 106 25.40 -2.62 -0.05
CA ASP A 106 25.93 -3.92 -0.39
C ASP A 106 24.75 -4.91 -0.28
N PRO A 107 24.55 -5.81 -1.27
CA PRO A 107 23.61 -6.93 -1.15
C PRO A 107 23.65 -7.66 0.19
N VAL A 108 24.77 -7.62 0.89
CA VAL A 108 24.96 -8.15 2.25
C VAL A 108 24.03 -7.52 3.30
N ALA A 109 23.61 -6.26 3.15
CA ALA A 109 22.70 -5.62 4.12
C ALA A 109 21.29 -6.23 4.12
N TYR A 110 20.86 -6.81 3.00
CA TYR A 110 19.62 -7.59 2.89
C TYR A 110 19.87 -9.11 2.92
N SER A 111 21.04 -9.54 3.33
CA SER A 111 21.41 -10.96 3.43
C SER A 111 20.47 -11.74 4.35
N ALA A 112 19.89 -11.08 5.36
CA ALA A 112 18.87 -11.68 6.21
C ALA A 112 17.62 -12.08 5.41
N CYS A 113 17.15 -11.20 4.50
CA CYS A 113 16.02 -11.53 3.61
C CYS A 113 16.41 -12.60 2.57
N TYR A 114 17.60 -12.46 1.98
CA TYR A 114 18.13 -13.36 0.98
C TYR A 114 18.21 -14.81 1.46
N SER A 115 18.58 -15.04 2.71
CA SER A 115 18.77 -16.40 3.24
C SER A 115 17.51 -17.27 3.17
N CYS A 116 16.33 -16.67 3.12
CA CYS A 116 15.04 -17.38 3.01
C CYS A 116 14.26 -17.02 1.73
N HIS A 117 14.47 -15.82 1.18
CA HIS A 117 13.74 -15.29 0.03
C HIS A 117 14.64 -15.08 -1.20
N GLU A 118 15.54 -16.02 -1.49
CA GLU A 118 16.57 -15.89 -2.53
C GLU A 118 16.01 -15.54 -3.92
N ASP A 119 15.01 -16.27 -4.38
CA ASP A 119 14.44 -16.07 -5.71
C ASP A 119 13.76 -14.70 -5.85
N ILE A 120 12.98 -14.32 -4.84
CA ILE A 120 12.32 -13.03 -4.79
C ILE A 120 13.35 -11.89 -4.73
N TYR A 121 14.38 -12.08 -3.94
CA TYR A 121 15.47 -11.14 -3.83
C TYR A 121 16.16 -10.90 -5.18
N LYS A 122 16.50 -11.96 -5.91
CA LYS A 122 17.08 -11.89 -7.26
C LYS A 122 16.14 -11.19 -8.25
N GLN A 123 14.82 -11.46 -8.19
CA GLN A 123 13.83 -10.79 -9.02
C GLN A 123 13.83 -9.28 -8.76
N VAL A 124 13.77 -8.86 -7.48
CA VAL A 124 13.81 -7.44 -7.13
C VAL A 124 15.08 -6.77 -7.61
N LEU A 125 16.26 -7.39 -7.40
CA LEU A 125 17.53 -6.83 -7.86
C LEU A 125 17.61 -6.71 -9.39
N SER A 126 16.99 -7.60 -10.13
CA SER A 126 16.95 -7.54 -11.60
C SER A 126 15.96 -6.49 -12.13
N SER A 127 15.04 -6.03 -11.30
CA SER A 127 14.05 -5.01 -11.63
C SER A 127 14.68 -3.60 -11.75
N PRO A 128 13.98 -2.62 -12.34
CA PRO A 128 14.41 -1.23 -12.32
C PRO A 128 14.62 -0.67 -10.91
N HIS A 129 13.82 -1.11 -9.93
CA HIS A 129 13.96 -0.68 -8.54
C HIS A 129 15.30 -1.12 -7.96
N GLY A 130 15.62 -2.41 -8.04
CA GLY A 130 16.87 -2.95 -7.57
C GLY A 130 18.08 -2.41 -8.34
N LYS A 131 18.01 -2.35 -9.67
CA LYS A 131 19.09 -1.78 -10.51
C LYS A 131 19.37 -0.30 -10.24
N ASN A 132 18.35 0.46 -9.86
CA ASN A 132 18.57 1.86 -9.47
C ASN A 132 19.47 1.97 -8.24
N ILE A 133 19.41 1.01 -7.32
CA ILE A 133 20.25 0.97 -6.12
C ILE A 133 21.60 0.33 -6.43
N THR A 134 21.59 -0.91 -6.91
CA THR A 134 22.81 -1.73 -7.01
C THR A 134 23.75 -1.33 -8.13
N VAL A 135 23.20 -0.83 -9.25
CA VAL A 135 23.98 -0.49 -10.46
C VAL A 135 24.12 1.01 -10.62
N LYS A 136 23.04 1.76 -10.39
CA LYS A 136 23.05 3.22 -10.65
C LYS A 136 23.29 4.04 -9.37
N HIS A 137 23.39 3.41 -8.24
CA HIS A 137 23.63 4.04 -6.92
C HIS A 137 22.65 5.20 -6.63
N LYS A 138 21.37 5.03 -6.99
CA LYS A 138 20.34 6.04 -6.77
C LYS A 138 19.63 5.78 -5.42
N PRO A 139 19.65 6.74 -4.50
CA PRO A 139 19.10 6.54 -3.14
C PRO A 139 17.59 6.34 -3.10
N ASP A 140 16.87 6.76 -4.13
CA ASP A 140 15.40 6.69 -4.19
C ASP A 140 14.88 5.37 -4.78
N GLY A 141 15.75 4.38 -5.05
CA GLY A 141 15.32 3.06 -5.50
C GLY A 141 14.51 2.36 -4.41
N ALA A 142 13.47 1.62 -4.78
CA ALA A 142 12.65 0.87 -3.83
C ALA A 142 13.24 -0.50 -3.55
N LEU A 143 13.20 -0.91 -2.28
CA LEU A 143 13.59 -2.24 -1.81
C LEU A 143 12.45 -2.89 -1.01
N CYS A 144 12.70 -4.06 -0.42
CA CYS A 144 11.71 -4.87 0.28
C CYS A 144 10.88 -4.05 1.29
N LEU A 145 11.56 -3.27 2.14
CA LEU A 145 10.91 -2.54 3.23
C LEU A 145 10.11 -1.32 2.77
N ASP A 146 10.43 -0.76 1.61
CA ASP A 146 9.67 0.36 1.04
C ASP A 146 8.24 -0.07 0.64
N CYS A 147 8.08 -1.36 0.30
CA CYS A 147 6.79 -1.92 -0.04
C CYS A 147 6.14 -2.66 1.14
N HIS A 148 6.91 -3.50 1.85
CA HIS A 148 6.38 -4.37 2.90
C HIS A 148 6.34 -3.73 4.29
N GLY A 149 7.02 -2.59 4.50
CA GLY A 149 7.14 -1.92 5.79
C GLY A 149 8.21 -2.55 6.69
N SER A 150 8.11 -2.32 8.00
CA SER A 150 9.09 -2.82 8.97
C SER A 150 9.15 -4.35 8.97
N PRO A 151 10.35 -4.95 8.92
CA PRO A 151 10.52 -6.40 8.91
C PRO A 151 9.96 -7.06 10.18
N HIS A 152 9.88 -6.32 11.30
CA HIS A 152 9.30 -6.81 12.54
C HIS A 152 7.77 -6.95 12.50
N TYR A 153 7.08 -6.25 11.59
CA TYR A 153 5.63 -6.14 11.60
C TYR A 153 4.98 -6.50 10.25
N ILE A 154 5.71 -7.18 9.38
CA ILE A 154 5.14 -7.65 8.11
C ILE A 154 4.05 -8.67 8.40
N VAL A 155 2.86 -8.41 7.87
CA VAL A 155 1.73 -9.33 7.94
C VAL A 155 1.41 -9.90 6.56
N LYS A 156 0.64 -10.99 6.52
CA LYS A 156 0.24 -11.63 5.25
C LYS A 156 -0.42 -10.63 4.30
N THR A 157 -0.27 -10.84 3.00
CA THR A 157 -0.79 -9.93 1.96
C THR A 157 -2.30 -9.79 1.95
N ASP A 158 -3.03 -10.79 2.43
CA ASP A 158 -4.49 -10.77 2.60
C ASP A 158 -4.96 -10.01 3.84
N ASN A 159 -4.06 -9.76 4.80
CA ASN A 159 -4.36 -8.94 5.97
C ASN A 159 -4.60 -7.49 5.55
N PRO A 160 -5.73 -6.87 5.95
CA PRO A 160 -6.03 -5.47 5.62
C PRO A 160 -4.98 -4.45 6.08
N GLY A 161 -4.19 -4.77 7.11
CA GLY A 161 -3.09 -3.94 7.62
C GLY A 161 -1.79 -4.07 6.82
N SER A 162 -1.69 -5.01 5.88
CA SER A 162 -0.49 -5.15 5.05
C SER A 162 -0.36 -3.98 4.07
N HIS A 163 0.84 -3.40 3.98
CA HIS A 163 1.12 -2.33 3.00
C HIS A 163 0.92 -2.79 1.54
N VAL A 164 1.10 -4.07 1.27
CA VAL A 164 0.93 -4.67 -0.06
C VAL A 164 -0.43 -5.35 -0.22
N ASN A 165 -1.32 -5.22 0.78
CA ASN A 165 -2.71 -5.63 0.62
C ASN A 165 -3.33 -4.88 -0.55
N ARG A 166 -4.27 -5.52 -1.22
CA ARG A 166 -4.98 -4.92 -2.35
C ARG A 166 -5.59 -3.54 -2.04
N LYS A 167 -6.01 -3.29 -0.80
CA LYS A 167 -6.58 -2.00 -0.38
C LYS A 167 -5.53 -0.90 -0.20
N ASN A 168 -4.25 -1.26 -0.04
CA ASN A 168 -3.19 -0.33 0.33
C ASN A 168 -2.11 -0.22 -0.75
N VAL A 169 -2.05 -1.16 -1.70
CA VAL A 169 -0.95 -1.27 -2.66
C VAL A 169 -0.87 -0.07 -3.62
N VAL A 170 -2.00 0.55 -3.94
CA VAL A 170 -2.00 1.76 -4.78
C VAL A 170 -1.29 2.89 -4.07
N GLU A 171 -1.62 3.15 -2.81
CA GLU A 171 -0.99 4.16 -1.97
C GLU A 171 0.49 3.84 -1.71
N THR A 172 0.82 2.56 -1.55
CA THR A 172 2.21 2.12 -1.40
C THR A 172 3.05 2.46 -2.63
N CYS A 173 2.55 2.21 -3.83
CA CYS A 173 3.21 2.64 -5.07
C CYS A 173 3.23 4.17 -5.21
N ALA A 174 2.13 4.83 -4.84
CA ALA A 174 1.94 6.26 -4.98
C ALA A 174 2.90 7.10 -4.12
N ARG A 175 3.40 6.56 -2.99
CA ARG A 175 4.40 7.27 -2.16
C ARG A 175 5.60 7.77 -2.97
N CYS A 176 6.00 7.02 -4.00
CA CYS A 176 7.07 7.42 -4.91
C CYS A 176 6.53 7.83 -6.28
N HIS A 177 5.64 7.03 -6.89
CA HIS A 177 5.12 7.28 -8.24
C HIS A 177 4.10 8.42 -8.31
N GLY A 178 3.55 8.87 -7.19
CA GLY A 178 2.76 10.10 -7.07
C GLY A 178 3.59 11.33 -6.70
N ASN A 179 4.90 11.17 -6.45
CA ASN A 179 5.77 12.27 -6.08
C ASN A 179 6.36 12.93 -7.34
N ARG A 180 5.91 14.16 -7.61
CA ARG A 180 6.32 14.91 -8.80
C ARG A 180 7.83 15.13 -8.90
N ASN A 181 8.50 15.38 -7.78
CA ASN A 181 9.95 15.60 -7.78
C ASN A 181 10.70 14.34 -8.22
N LEU A 182 10.27 13.16 -7.77
CA LEU A 182 10.82 11.89 -8.20
C LEU A 182 10.46 11.59 -9.65
N ALA A 183 9.24 11.90 -10.07
CA ALA A 183 8.78 11.71 -11.44
C ALA A 183 9.63 12.50 -12.42
N VAL A 184 9.88 13.78 -12.16
CA VAL A 184 10.77 14.63 -12.96
C VAL A 184 12.22 14.12 -12.93
N LYS A 185 12.76 13.84 -11.72
CA LYS A 185 14.13 13.37 -11.53
C LYS A 185 14.46 12.10 -12.33
N TYR A 186 13.52 11.16 -12.38
CA TYR A 186 13.71 9.87 -13.03
C TYR A 186 13.01 9.74 -14.39
N LYS A 187 12.46 10.83 -14.91
CA LYS A 187 11.70 10.86 -16.17
C LYS A 187 10.59 9.82 -16.19
N MET A 188 9.90 9.68 -15.06
CA MET A 188 8.68 8.88 -14.95
C MET A 188 7.47 9.73 -15.36
N GLY A 189 6.32 9.10 -15.63
CA GLY A 189 5.10 9.88 -15.88
C GLY A 189 4.68 10.67 -14.63
N GLU A 190 4.54 11.99 -14.77
CA GLU A 190 4.23 12.87 -13.63
C GLU A 190 2.81 12.68 -13.10
N ASP A 191 1.89 12.25 -13.94
CA ASP A 191 0.46 12.13 -13.63
C ASP A 191 -0.02 10.67 -13.51
N VAL A 192 0.89 9.73 -13.22
CA VAL A 192 0.56 8.30 -13.17
C VAL A 192 -0.57 8.01 -12.16
N LEU A 193 -0.46 8.57 -10.95
CA LEU A 193 -1.48 8.38 -9.92
C LEU A 193 -2.78 9.10 -10.28
N VAL A 194 -2.69 10.34 -10.77
CA VAL A 194 -3.86 11.13 -11.18
C VAL A 194 -4.61 10.41 -12.28
N SER A 195 -3.89 9.98 -13.34
CA SER A 195 -4.52 9.28 -14.47
C SER A 195 -5.12 7.92 -14.08
N TYR A 196 -4.50 7.21 -13.12
CA TYR A 196 -5.09 5.99 -12.57
C TYR A 196 -6.39 6.30 -11.81
N ASN A 197 -6.39 7.28 -10.92
CA ASN A 197 -7.55 7.65 -10.10
C ASN A 197 -8.73 8.16 -10.97
N GLU A 198 -8.44 8.89 -12.03
CA GLU A 198 -9.45 9.35 -12.99
C GLU A 198 -10.00 8.23 -13.89
N SER A 199 -9.25 7.14 -14.04
CA SER A 199 -9.67 6.00 -14.85
C SER A 199 -10.87 5.27 -14.22
N PHE A 200 -11.58 4.49 -15.04
CA PHE A 200 -12.64 3.62 -14.54
C PHE A 200 -12.13 2.60 -13.51
N HIS A 201 -10.90 2.11 -13.67
CA HIS A 201 -10.26 1.18 -12.73
C HIS A 201 -10.02 1.84 -11.37
N GLY A 202 -9.45 3.05 -11.36
CA GLY A 202 -9.20 3.79 -10.12
C GLY A 202 -10.49 4.17 -9.40
N LYS A 203 -11.50 4.65 -10.14
CA LYS A 203 -12.82 4.96 -9.57
C LYS A 203 -13.45 3.73 -8.91
N LYS A 204 -13.44 2.57 -9.57
CA LYS A 204 -13.92 1.31 -8.98
C LYS A 204 -13.12 0.89 -7.76
N TYR A 205 -11.78 1.05 -7.80
CA TYR A 205 -10.91 0.77 -6.66
C TYR A 205 -11.30 1.62 -5.44
N HIS A 206 -11.48 2.93 -5.61
CA HIS A 206 -11.87 3.83 -4.52
C HIS A 206 -13.30 3.59 -4.01
N LEU A 207 -14.19 3.06 -4.85
CA LEU A 207 -15.51 2.58 -4.43
C LEU A 207 -15.47 1.23 -3.70
N GLY A 208 -14.29 0.65 -3.48
CA GLY A 208 -14.11 -0.60 -2.74
C GLY A 208 -14.34 -1.87 -3.55
N ASP A 209 -14.43 -1.80 -4.88
CA ASP A 209 -14.58 -2.98 -5.73
C ASP A 209 -13.33 -3.87 -5.64
N ARG A 210 -13.51 -5.06 -5.09
CA ARG A 210 -12.43 -6.04 -4.91
C ARG A 210 -11.87 -6.62 -6.22
N LYS A 211 -12.56 -6.43 -7.35
CA LYS A 211 -12.14 -6.91 -8.67
C LYS A 211 -11.43 -5.82 -9.49
N ALA A 212 -11.51 -4.55 -9.07
CA ALA A 212 -10.84 -3.46 -9.78
C ALA A 212 -9.32 -3.71 -9.83
N PRO A 213 -8.62 -3.63 -10.96
CA PRO A 213 -7.18 -3.85 -11.03
C PRO A 213 -6.43 -2.73 -10.31
N THR A 214 -5.34 -3.07 -9.66
CA THR A 214 -4.39 -2.15 -9.04
C THR A 214 -3.10 -2.08 -9.86
N CYS A 215 -2.13 -1.28 -9.45
CA CYS A 215 -0.85 -1.14 -10.15
C CYS A 215 -0.20 -2.50 -10.45
N ILE A 216 -0.16 -3.38 -9.45
CA ILE A 216 0.45 -4.71 -9.58
C ILE A 216 -0.30 -5.66 -10.51
N SER A 217 -1.57 -5.40 -10.80
CA SER A 217 -2.37 -6.23 -11.71
C SER A 217 -1.87 -6.16 -13.16
N CYS A 218 -1.27 -5.01 -13.52
CA CYS A 218 -0.73 -4.76 -14.85
C CYS A 218 0.80 -4.82 -14.89
N HIS A 219 1.47 -4.30 -13.86
CA HIS A 219 2.93 -4.13 -13.85
C HIS A 219 3.69 -5.28 -13.17
N GLY A 220 3.00 -6.20 -12.48
CA GLY A 220 3.65 -7.15 -11.59
C GLY A 220 4.12 -6.49 -10.28
N TYR A 221 4.99 -7.16 -9.52
CA TYR A 221 5.41 -6.66 -8.21
C TYR A 221 6.91 -6.84 -7.92
N HIS A 222 7.50 -8.01 -7.99
CA HIS A 222 8.92 -8.19 -7.66
C HIS A 222 9.83 -8.00 -8.87
N ASP A 223 9.43 -8.51 -10.04
CA ASP A 223 10.18 -8.43 -11.30
C ASP A 223 9.67 -7.32 -12.24
N ILE A 224 9.13 -6.24 -11.64
CA ILE A 224 8.60 -5.11 -12.42
C ILE A 224 9.59 -4.72 -13.53
N LYS A 225 9.07 -4.52 -14.72
CA LYS A 225 9.85 -4.11 -15.88
C LYS A 225 9.44 -2.72 -16.34
N ARG A 226 10.39 -1.98 -16.90
CA ARG A 226 10.10 -0.67 -17.53
C ARG A 226 9.09 -0.87 -18.65
N VAL A 227 8.28 0.16 -18.87
CA VAL A 227 7.23 0.13 -19.92
C VAL A 227 7.78 0.07 -21.33
N ASP A 228 9.05 0.46 -21.54
CA ASP A 228 9.77 0.36 -22.81
C ASP A 228 10.53 -0.97 -22.98
N ASN A 229 10.51 -1.86 -22.00
CA ASN A 229 11.13 -3.18 -22.09
C ASN A 229 10.19 -4.14 -22.82
N PRO A 230 10.64 -4.83 -23.91
CA PRO A 230 9.83 -5.78 -24.65
C PRO A 230 9.24 -6.92 -23.78
N ALA A 231 9.91 -7.30 -22.68
CA ALA A 231 9.42 -8.32 -21.76
C ALA A 231 8.43 -7.76 -20.70
N SER A 232 8.11 -6.46 -20.73
CA SER A 232 7.12 -5.87 -19.81
C SER A 232 5.70 -6.33 -20.16
N PRO A 233 4.88 -6.70 -19.17
CA PRO A 233 3.47 -7.05 -19.41
C PRO A 233 2.65 -5.90 -20.03
N VAL A 234 3.15 -4.68 -19.93
CA VAL A 234 2.49 -3.47 -20.46
C VAL A 234 3.20 -2.88 -21.67
N PHE A 235 4.17 -3.59 -22.25
CA PHE A 235 4.84 -3.19 -23.50
C PHE A 235 3.99 -3.55 -24.73
N GLY A 236 3.75 -2.60 -25.60
CA GLY A 236 3.11 -2.82 -26.90
C GLY A 236 1.88 -3.75 -26.84
N LEU A 237 1.91 -4.81 -27.62
CA LEU A 237 0.83 -5.80 -27.69
C LEU A 237 0.78 -6.79 -26.52
N ASN A 238 1.82 -6.87 -25.66
CA ASN A 238 1.76 -7.67 -24.43
C ASN A 238 0.57 -7.26 -23.55
N LYS A 239 0.13 -6.01 -23.67
CA LYS A 239 -1.09 -5.52 -23.00
C LYS A 239 -2.33 -6.34 -23.33
N ILE A 240 -2.42 -6.95 -24.52
CA ILE A 240 -3.56 -7.79 -24.91
C ILE A 240 -3.71 -8.96 -23.94
N GLN A 241 -2.62 -9.64 -23.60
CA GLN A 241 -2.64 -10.73 -22.62
C GLN A 241 -2.93 -10.19 -21.21
N THR A 242 -2.33 -9.06 -20.84
CA THR A 242 -2.50 -8.46 -19.53
C THR A 242 -3.94 -8.00 -19.30
N CYS A 243 -4.52 -7.29 -20.23
CA CYS A 243 -5.93 -6.85 -20.18
C CYS A 243 -6.90 -8.04 -20.33
N GLY A 244 -6.54 -9.02 -21.17
CA GLY A 244 -7.34 -10.22 -21.46
C GLY A 244 -7.59 -11.11 -20.23
N LYS A 245 -6.79 -10.99 -19.17
CA LYS A 245 -7.04 -11.69 -17.89
C LYS A 245 -8.41 -11.35 -17.30
N CYS A 246 -8.92 -10.15 -17.56
CA CYS A 246 -10.22 -9.67 -17.07
C CYS A 246 -11.17 -9.32 -18.23
N HIS A 247 -10.67 -8.78 -19.33
CA HIS A 247 -11.43 -8.33 -20.49
C HIS A 247 -11.35 -9.37 -21.62
N LYS A 248 -12.29 -10.31 -21.63
CA LYS A 248 -12.39 -11.29 -22.71
C LYS A 248 -12.52 -10.58 -24.05
N GLY A 249 -11.68 -10.94 -25.02
CA GLY A 249 -11.68 -10.31 -26.35
C GLY A 249 -10.89 -8.99 -26.43
N ALA A 250 -10.05 -8.68 -25.43
CA ALA A 250 -9.11 -7.57 -25.54
C ALA A 250 -8.28 -7.69 -26.82
N ASN A 251 -8.18 -6.60 -27.57
CA ASN A 251 -7.43 -6.52 -28.83
C ASN A 251 -6.59 -5.25 -28.89
N GLU A 252 -5.88 -5.05 -29.98
CA GLU A 252 -4.98 -3.91 -30.16
C GLU A 252 -5.67 -2.55 -29.95
N LYS A 253 -6.85 -2.34 -30.53
CA LYS A 253 -7.62 -1.10 -30.38
C LYS A 253 -8.03 -0.86 -28.93
N PHE A 254 -8.45 -1.93 -28.23
CA PHE A 254 -8.84 -1.85 -26.83
C PHE A 254 -7.65 -1.43 -25.95
N VAL A 255 -6.49 -2.06 -26.12
CA VAL A 255 -5.33 -1.78 -25.27
C VAL A 255 -4.62 -0.46 -25.59
N ALA A 256 -4.81 0.08 -26.80
CA ALA A 256 -4.31 1.40 -27.17
C ALA A 256 -5.03 2.54 -26.42
N ALA A 257 -6.27 2.32 -26.03
CA ALA A 257 -7.08 3.34 -25.32
C ALA A 257 -6.63 3.56 -23.87
N PHE A 258 -5.91 2.61 -23.25
CA PHE A 258 -5.47 2.73 -21.87
C PHE A 258 -4.01 3.19 -21.77
N THR A 259 -3.83 4.39 -21.26
CA THR A 259 -2.51 4.99 -21.01
C THR A 259 -2.54 5.77 -19.70
N HIS A 260 -1.36 5.95 -19.06
CA HIS A 260 -1.20 6.89 -17.94
C HIS A 260 -0.91 8.33 -18.41
N LYS A 261 -1.37 8.68 -19.59
CA LYS A 261 -1.32 10.08 -20.03
C LYS A 261 -2.59 10.78 -19.54
N PRO A 262 -2.48 12.01 -19.05
CA PRO A 262 -3.65 12.76 -18.67
C PRO A 262 -4.57 12.93 -19.89
N ALA A 263 -5.87 12.96 -19.62
CA ALA A 263 -6.85 13.23 -20.67
C ALA A 263 -6.54 14.57 -21.32
N GLY A 264 -6.53 14.59 -22.65
CA GLY A 264 -6.33 15.86 -23.40
C GLY A 264 -7.39 16.89 -23.04
N PRO A 265 -7.26 18.13 -23.53
CA PRO A 265 -8.18 19.22 -23.18
C PRO A 265 -9.63 18.94 -23.59
N ILE A 266 -9.85 18.26 -24.71
CA ILE A 266 -11.22 17.98 -25.24
C ILE A 266 -12.07 17.15 -24.28
N PRO A 267 -11.64 15.95 -23.79
CA PRO A 267 -12.41 15.20 -22.80
C PRO A 267 -12.67 15.98 -21.52
N ARG A 268 -11.73 16.82 -21.08
CA ARG A 268 -11.87 17.63 -19.88
C ARG A 268 -12.91 18.73 -20.05
N ILE A 269 -12.90 19.43 -21.19
CA ILE A 269 -13.91 20.42 -21.53
C ILE A 269 -15.28 19.77 -21.59
N THR A 270 -15.42 18.65 -22.29
CA THR A 270 -16.69 17.91 -22.40
C THR A 270 -17.23 17.51 -21.02
N GLN A 271 -16.37 17.02 -20.14
CA GLN A 271 -16.76 16.64 -18.78
C GLN A 271 -17.25 17.84 -17.97
N VAL A 272 -16.53 18.97 -18.01
CA VAL A 272 -16.92 20.20 -17.31
C VAL A 272 -18.24 20.73 -17.86
N THR A 273 -18.42 20.77 -19.17
CA THR A 273 -19.65 21.20 -19.80
C THR A 273 -20.83 20.33 -19.38
N LEU A 274 -20.65 19.01 -19.34
CA LEU A 274 -21.70 18.08 -18.90
C LEU A 274 -22.06 18.30 -17.43
N ILE A 275 -21.09 18.52 -16.55
CA ILE A 275 -21.33 18.83 -15.14
C ILE A 275 -22.12 20.11 -14.99
N ILE A 276 -21.74 21.19 -15.70
CA ILE A 276 -22.45 22.49 -15.65
C ILE A 276 -23.90 22.30 -16.12
N LEU A 277 -24.10 21.58 -17.23
CA LEU A 277 -25.44 21.32 -17.76
C LEU A 277 -26.31 20.54 -16.76
N THR A 278 -25.74 19.48 -16.16
CA THR A 278 -26.46 18.67 -15.16
C THR A 278 -26.82 19.48 -13.93
N LEU A 279 -25.89 20.30 -13.42
CA LEU A 279 -26.14 21.17 -12.28
C LEU A 279 -27.20 22.25 -12.59
N SER A 280 -27.18 22.85 -13.79
CA SER A 280 -28.16 23.85 -14.16
C SER A 280 -29.58 23.27 -14.26
N VAL A 281 -29.72 22.07 -14.80
CA VAL A 281 -31.02 21.36 -14.83
C VAL A 281 -31.49 21.04 -13.41
N PHE A 282 -30.58 20.57 -12.54
CA PHE A 282 -30.91 20.29 -11.14
C PHE A 282 -31.38 21.54 -10.39
N ILE A 283 -30.63 22.66 -10.53
CA ILE A 283 -31.02 23.95 -9.93
C ILE A 283 -32.38 24.42 -10.44
N PHE A 284 -32.64 24.27 -11.74
CA PHE A 284 -33.94 24.63 -12.34
C PHE A 284 -35.08 23.83 -11.69
N ILE A 285 -34.92 22.50 -11.58
CA ILE A 285 -35.95 21.63 -10.98
C ILE A 285 -36.17 22.00 -9.50
N VAL A 286 -35.12 22.18 -8.72
CA VAL A 286 -35.24 22.54 -7.32
C VAL A 286 -35.92 23.91 -7.14
N SER A 287 -35.54 24.89 -7.97
CA SER A 287 -36.17 26.22 -7.96
C SER A 287 -37.66 26.14 -8.29
N HIS A 288 -38.04 25.34 -9.27
CA HIS A 288 -39.46 25.13 -9.63
C HIS A 288 -40.24 24.53 -8.47
N VAL A 289 -39.73 23.48 -7.84
CA VAL A 289 -40.39 22.84 -6.69
C VAL A 289 -40.54 23.82 -5.50
N ILE A 290 -39.52 24.63 -5.25
CA ILE A 290 -39.59 25.66 -4.18
C ILE A 290 -40.64 26.71 -4.47
N LEU A 291 -40.70 27.20 -5.71
CA LEU A 291 -41.70 28.19 -6.13
C LEU A 291 -43.13 27.64 -6.08
N GLU A 292 -43.32 26.39 -6.47
CA GLU A 292 -44.62 25.70 -6.37
C GLU A 292 -45.08 25.55 -4.91
N ALA A 293 -44.17 25.03 -4.05
CA ALA A 293 -44.43 24.93 -2.61
C ALA A 293 -44.74 26.30 -1.97
N TYR A 294 -44.01 27.34 -2.35
CA TYR A 294 -44.26 28.70 -1.89
C TYR A 294 -45.64 29.19 -2.32
N ALA A 295 -46.05 28.95 -3.58
CA ALA A 295 -47.36 29.33 -4.09
C ALA A 295 -48.49 28.63 -3.31
N GLU A 296 -48.36 27.32 -3.05
CA GLU A 296 -49.32 26.56 -2.27
C GLU A 296 -49.47 27.07 -0.82
N ILE A 297 -48.34 27.33 -0.16
CA ILE A 297 -48.34 27.87 1.20
C ILE A 297 -48.97 29.24 1.24
N ARG A 298 -48.63 30.13 0.32
CA ARG A 298 -49.22 31.47 0.20
C ARG A 298 -50.73 31.36 0.02
N ASP A 299 -51.21 30.55 -0.89
CA ASP A 299 -52.63 30.40 -1.17
C ASP A 299 -53.39 29.78 0.02
N ALA A 300 -52.77 28.86 0.75
CA ALA A 300 -53.36 28.33 1.99
C ALA A 300 -53.50 29.42 3.08
N ILE A 301 -52.49 30.27 3.23
CA ILE A 301 -52.55 31.42 4.20
C ILE A 301 -53.67 32.39 3.79
N PHE A 302 -53.77 32.75 2.50
CA PHE A 302 -54.82 33.67 2.03
C PHE A 302 -56.22 33.09 2.16
N ARG A 303 -56.41 31.78 1.94
CA ARG A 303 -57.71 31.10 2.16
C ARG A 303 -58.08 31.08 3.65
N LYS A 304 -57.09 30.84 4.53
CA LYS A 304 -57.33 30.87 5.97
C LYS A 304 -57.75 32.28 6.43
N LYS A 305 -57.07 33.33 5.98
CA LYS A 305 -57.39 34.71 6.32
C LYS A 305 -58.80 35.11 5.87
N ARG A 306 -59.20 34.78 4.63
CA ARG A 306 -60.57 35.03 4.12
C ARG A 306 -61.66 34.29 4.90
N ARG A 307 -61.39 33.12 5.44
CA ARG A 307 -62.34 32.40 6.30
C ARG A 307 -62.51 33.12 7.63
N THR A 308 -61.40 33.52 8.26
CA THR A 308 -61.45 34.24 9.53
C THR A 308 -62.23 35.56 9.40
N GLU A 309 -61.94 36.34 8.35
CA GLU A 309 -62.67 37.60 8.07
C GLU A 309 -64.17 37.38 7.82
N LYS A 310 -64.58 36.28 7.21
CA LYS A 310 -65.95 35.91 6.97
C LYS A 310 -66.64 35.50 8.30
N ASP A 311 -66.01 34.68 9.11
CA ASP A 311 -66.51 34.22 10.40
C ASP A 311 -66.67 35.41 11.38
N GLU A 312 -65.79 36.40 11.34
CA GLU A 312 -65.89 37.65 12.14
C GLU A 312 -67.06 38.50 11.67
N SER A 313 -67.25 38.66 10.35
CA SER A 313 -68.37 39.43 9.81
C SER A 313 -69.76 38.79 10.04
N GLU A 314 -69.85 37.51 10.11
CA GLU A 314 -71.10 36.78 10.45
C GLU A 314 -71.43 36.90 11.95
N ASN A 315 -70.44 37.01 12.82
CA ASN A 315 -70.62 37.18 14.27
C ASN A 315 -70.97 38.63 14.67
N GLU A 316 -70.68 39.65 13.88
CA GLU A 316 -71.09 41.06 14.12
C GLU A 316 -72.54 41.36 13.71
N CYS A 317 -73.20 40.43 13.01
CA CYS A 317 -74.59 40.60 12.58
C CYS A 317 -75.60 39.90 13.49
N ILE A 318 -75.21 39.34 14.63
CA ILE A 318 -76.10 38.75 15.66
C ILE A 318 -76.07 39.62 16.90
#